data_7d3f66706432a36a2a6a7666e42fb236
#
_entry.id   7d3f66706432a36a2a6a7666e42fb236
#
_cell.length_a   1.000
_cell.length_b   1.000
_cell.length_c   1.000
_cell.angle_alpha   90.00
_cell.angle_beta   90.00
_cell.angle_gamma   90.00
#
_symmetry.space_group_name_H-M   'P 1'
#
loop_
_entity.id
_entity.type
_entity.pdbx_description
1 polymer ?
#
loop_
_entity_poly.entity_id
_entity_poly.type
_entity_poly.pdbx_seq_one_letter_code
_entity_poly.pdbx_strand_id
1 'polypeptide(L)'
;MAWVVTPTVWLVTYWFGQKFVKMPSKRLNATFCSDMSVCGVSAAIATAAACKAKKEELTLAVGLSLVFTSIMMIVMPAIIKTTFPVDKQLILGGAWMGGTIDATGAVAAAGAFLGEKALYVAATIKMIQNVLIGVMAFAVALYFTTKVEVEETGRKVGAMEIWYRFPKFVLGFISASIIFSLIFTSFNGQIAGLGPAMVDQGIVKGMGDLFRGWFFCLSFVSIGLATNFRELKEHFVGG
;
A
#
# COMPACT_ATOMS: atom_id res chain seq x y z
N MET A 1 -4.54 -11.71 10.84
CA MET A 1 -5.40 -11.58 9.61
C MET A 1 -4.62 -10.93 8.46
N ALA A 2 -4.23 -9.65 8.51
CA ALA A 2 -3.57 -8.96 7.38
C ALA A 2 -2.35 -9.71 6.79
N TRP A 3 -1.48 -10.26 7.62
CA TRP A 3 -0.28 -11.00 7.19
C TRP A 3 -0.53 -12.32 6.46
N VAL A 4 -1.71 -12.88 6.55
CA VAL A 4 -2.12 -14.08 5.81
C VAL A 4 -3.01 -13.70 4.63
N VAL A 5 -3.99 -12.84 4.87
CA VAL A 5 -4.98 -12.47 3.85
C VAL A 5 -4.33 -11.70 2.70
N THR A 6 -3.48 -10.71 2.98
CA THR A 6 -2.87 -9.87 1.94
C THR A 6 -2.00 -10.69 0.94
N PRO A 7 -1.04 -11.53 1.39
CA PRO A 7 -0.30 -12.39 0.46
C PRO A 7 -1.19 -13.38 -0.30
N THR A 8 -2.23 -13.92 0.36
CA THR A 8 -3.17 -14.84 -0.29
C THR A 8 -3.96 -14.12 -1.39
N VAL A 9 -4.50 -12.94 -1.10
CA VAL A 9 -5.21 -12.11 -2.10
C VAL A 9 -4.28 -11.78 -3.26
N TRP A 10 -3.05 -11.38 -2.98
CA TRP A 10 -2.06 -11.08 -4.01
C TRP A 10 -1.81 -12.29 -4.94
N LEU A 11 -1.57 -13.47 -4.37
CA LEU A 11 -1.32 -14.70 -5.14
C LEU A 11 -2.53 -15.11 -5.98
N VAL A 12 -3.72 -15.08 -5.40
CA VAL A 12 -4.96 -15.43 -6.10
C VAL A 12 -5.24 -14.44 -7.23
N THR A 13 -5.11 -13.13 -6.97
CA THR A 13 -5.34 -12.09 -7.97
C THR A 13 -4.30 -12.17 -9.10
N TYR A 14 -3.03 -12.42 -8.76
CA TYR A 14 -1.97 -12.61 -9.76
C TYR A 14 -2.23 -13.81 -10.66
N TRP A 15 -2.60 -14.95 -10.07
CA TRP A 15 -2.96 -16.15 -10.82
C TRP A 15 -4.19 -15.92 -11.70
N PHE A 16 -5.22 -15.29 -11.17
CA PHE A 16 -6.44 -14.95 -11.89
C PHE A 16 -6.16 -14.01 -13.06
N GLY A 17 -5.39 -12.95 -12.83
CA GLY A 17 -4.97 -12.00 -13.86
C GLY A 17 -4.20 -12.65 -15.01
N GLN A 18 -3.31 -13.61 -14.70
CA GLN A 18 -2.58 -14.34 -15.74
C GLN A 18 -3.45 -15.34 -16.49
N LYS A 19 -4.32 -16.08 -15.79
CA LYS A 19 -5.06 -17.21 -16.37
C LYS A 19 -6.36 -16.79 -17.07
N PHE A 20 -7.14 -15.89 -16.45
CA PHE A 20 -8.48 -15.52 -16.94
C PHE A 20 -8.47 -14.20 -17.69
N VAL A 21 -7.87 -13.17 -17.12
CA VAL A 21 -7.80 -11.84 -17.75
C VAL A 21 -6.76 -11.79 -18.87
N LYS A 22 -5.78 -12.73 -18.83
CA LYS A 22 -4.67 -12.81 -19.80
C LYS A 22 -3.93 -11.49 -19.91
N MET A 23 -3.56 -10.92 -18.76
CA MET A 23 -2.82 -9.65 -18.69
C MET A 23 -1.60 -9.69 -19.61
N PRO A 24 -1.37 -8.63 -20.41
CA PRO A 24 -0.34 -8.62 -21.46
C PRO A 24 1.09 -8.73 -20.92
N SER A 25 1.30 -8.34 -19.66
CA SER A 25 2.60 -8.37 -19.01
C SER A 25 2.52 -8.97 -17.61
N LYS A 26 3.42 -9.91 -17.29
CA LYS A 26 3.58 -10.45 -15.93
C LYS A 26 3.97 -9.33 -14.94
N ARG A 27 4.73 -8.32 -15.40
CA ARG A 27 5.19 -7.19 -14.61
C ARG A 27 4.03 -6.23 -14.27
N LEU A 28 3.22 -5.90 -15.27
CA LEU A 28 2.00 -5.11 -15.06
C LEU A 28 1.07 -5.80 -14.06
N ASN A 29 0.82 -7.10 -14.24
CA ASN A 29 -0.04 -7.86 -13.35
C ASN A 29 0.50 -7.86 -11.90
N ALA A 30 1.80 -8.10 -11.70
CA ALA A 30 2.40 -8.07 -10.37
C ALA A 30 2.31 -6.68 -9.71
N THR A 31 2.56 -5.62 -10.49
CA THR A 31 2.46 -4.24 -10.03
C THR A 31 1.02 -3.90 -9.62
N PHE A 32 0.05 -4.25 -10.45
CA PHE A 32 -1.37 -4.04 -10.19
C PHE A 32 -1.86 -4.84 -8.97
N CYS A 33 -1.46 -6.11 -8.85
CA CYS A 33 -1.81 -6.92 -7.68
C CYS A 33 -1.24 -6.35 -6.37
N SER A 34 -0.03 -5.82 -6.40
CA SER A 34 0.57 -5.18 -5.21
C SER A 34 -0.10 -3.86 -4.87
N ASP A 35 -0.45 -3.09 -5.89
CA ASP A 35 -1.21 -1.83 -5.74
C ASP A 35 -2.52 -2.08 -5.00
N MET A 36 -3.35 -2.97 -5.52
CA MET A 36 -4.70 -3.27 -5.01
C MET A 36 -4.72 -4.10 -3.72
N SER A 37 -3.63 -4.83 -3.38
CA SER A 37 -3.65 -5.72 -2.20
C SER A 37 -3.01 -5.12 -0.96
N VAL A 38 -2.10 -4.15 -1.08
CA VAL A 38 -1.30 -3.68 0.05
C VAL A 38 -1.64 -2.25 0.44
N CYS A 39 -1.13 -1.25 -0.30
CA CYS A 39 -1.28 0.14 0.10
C CYS A 39 -1.40 1.12 -1.08
N GLY A 40 -1.80 0.65 -2.24
CA GLY A 40 -1.92 1.48 -3.44
C GLY A 40 -0.54 1.87 -3.99
N VAL A 41 -0.39 3.13 -4.32
CA VAL A 41 0.75 3.69 -5.06
C VAL A 41 2.12 3.30 -4.52
N SER A 42 2.33 3.28 -3.21
CA SER A 42 3.63 2.93 -2.62
C SER A 42 4.01 1.46 -2.86
N ALA A 43 3.04 0.55 -2.80
CA ALA A 43 3.27 -0.85 -3.14
C ALA A 43 3.49 -1.05 -4.64
N ALA A 44 2.75 -0.30 -5.48
CA ALA A 44 2.95 -0.30 -6.93
C ALA A 44 4.38 0.13 -7.30
N ILE A 45 4.87 1.25 -6.75
CA ILE A 45 6.22 1.75 -7.01
C ILE A 45 7.28 0.74 -6.55
N ALA A 46 7.13 0.21 -5.32
CA ALA A 46 8.07 -0.77 -4.79
C ALA A 46 8.12 -2.05 -5.64
N THR A 47 6.96 -2.55 -6.06
CA THR A 47 6.85 -3.75 -6.89
C THR A 47 7.32 -3.51 -8.32
N ALA A 48 6.99 -2.37 -8.92
CA ALA A 48 7.46 -2.00 -10.25
C ALA A 48 9.00 -1.94 -10.31
N ALA A 49 9.63 -1.35 -9.29
CA ALA A 49 11.09 -1.36 -9.16
C ALA A 49 11.63 -2.79 -8.98
N ALA A 50 10.97 -3.62 -8.16
CA ALA A 50 11.37 -4.99 -7.88
C ALA A 50 11.33 -5.89 -9.13
N CYS A 51 10.29 -5.77 -9.96
CA CYS A 51 10.12 -6.57 -11.18
C CYS A 51 10.58 -5.88 -12.47
N LYS A 52 11.16 -4.67 -12.39
CA LYS A 52 11.56 -3.85 -13.55
C LYS A 52 10.39 -3.59 -14.51
N ALA A 53 9.23 -3.25 -13.97
CA ALA A 53 8.08 -2.86 -14.79
C ALA A 53 8.37 -1.54 -15.53
N LYS A 54 7.74 -1.38 -16.68
CA LYS A 54 7.84 -0.15 -17.47
C LYS A 54 7.10 0.99 -16.78
N LYS A 55 7.48 2.24 -17.07
CA LYS A 55 6.83 3.43 -16.51
C LYS A 55 5.34 3.48 -16.87
N GLU A 56 5.01 3.12 -18.11
CA GLU A 56 3.63 3.06 -18.60
C GLU A 56 2.78 2.04 -17.82
N GLU A 57 3.37 0.87 -17.52
CA GLU A 57 2.71 -0.17 -16.72
C GLU A 57 2.43 0.30 -15.28
N LEU A 58 3.39 1.01 -14.67
CA LEU A 58 3.22 1.60 -13.35
C LEU A 58 2.14 2.70 -13.38
N THR A 59 2.20 3.60 -14.36
CA THR A 59 1.22 4.68 -14.49
C THR A 59 -0.19 4.15 -14.70
N LEU A 60 -0.36 3.11 -15.50
CA LEU A 60 -1.64 2.46 -15.72
C LEU A 60 -2.18 1.83 -14.44
N ALA A 61 -1.34 1.07 -13.72
CA ALA A 61 -1.74 0.44 -12.45
C ALA A 61 -2.19 1.48 -11.43
N VAL A 62 -1.38 2.51 -11.22
CA VAL A 62 -1.67 3.60 -10.28
C VAL A 62 -2.91 4.39 -10.69
N GLY A 63 -3.07 4.70 -11.98
CA GLY A 63 -4.23 5.43 -12.48
C GLY A 63 -5.54 4.68 -12.22
N LEU A 64 -5.57 3.39 -12.49
CA LEU A 64 -6.72 2.52 -12.19
C LEU A 64 -7.02 2.45 -10.68
N SER A 65 -5.99 2.23 -9.88
CA SER A 65 -6.10 2.17 -8.42
C SER A 65 -6.71 3.44 -7.83
N LEU A 66 -6.27 4.63 -8.29
CA LEU A 66 -6.82 5.90 -7.82
C LEU A 66 -8.32 6.06 -8.11
N VAL A 67 -8.78 5.61 -9.28
CA VAL A 67 -10.21 5.62 -9.64
C VAL A 67 -10.99 4.70 -8.70
N PHE A 68 -10.55 3.45 -8.55
CA PHE A 68 -11.22 2.49 -7.65
C PHE A 68 -11.18 2.94 -6.20
N THR A 69 -10.05 3.45 -5.72
CA THR A 69 -9.91 4.00 -4.38
C THR A 69 -10.91 5.13 -4.10
N SER A 70 -11.07 6.04 -5.07
CA SER A 70 -12.02 7.16 -4.94
C SER A 70 -13.48 6.67 -4.86
N ILE A 71 -13.82 5.67 -5.65
CA ILE A 71 -15.15 5.04 -5.60
C ILE A 71 -15.36 4.33 -4.27
N MET A 72 -14.41 3.50 -3.85
CA MET A 72 -14.50 2.74 -2.59
C MET A 72 -14.59 3.66 -1.37
N MET A 73 -13.85 4.76 -1.35
CA MET A 73 -13.87 5.74 -0.26
C MET A 73 -15.26 6.30 0.02
N ILE A 74 -16.08 6.44 -1.03
CA ILE A 74 -17.46 6.98 -0.94
C ILE A 74 -18.48 5.85 -0.73
N VAL A 75 -18.36 4.79 -1.53
CA VAL A 75 -19.38 3.73 -1.62
C VAL A 75 -19.34 2.80 -0.41
N MET A 76 -18.15 2.43 0.07
CA MET A 76 -18.04 1.47 1.18
C MET A 76 -18.66 1.97 2.49
N PRO A 77 -18.41 3.20 2.98
CA PRO A 77 -19.09 3.70 4.15
C PRO A 77 -20.62 3.73 4.01
N ALA A 78 -21.12 4.06 2.80
CA ALA A 78 -22.56 4.06 2.53
C ALA A 78 -23.15 2.64 2.63
N ILE A 79 -22.50 1.64 2.02
CA ILE A 79 -22.91 0.23 2.11
C ILE A 79 -22.86 -0.25 3.58
N ILE A 80 -21.81 0.08 4.32
CA ILE A 80 -21.68 -0.34 5.72
C ILE A 80 -22.84 0.21 6.57
N LYS A 81 -23.19 1.48 6.38
CA LYS A 81 -24.32 2.10 7.10
C LYS A 81 -25.65 1.42 6.84
N THR A 82 -25.86 0.91 5.62
CA THR A 82 -27.13 0.28 5.24
C THR A 82 -27.19 -1.21 5.54
N THR A 83 -26.02 -1.90 5.55
CA THR A 83 -26.00 -3.37 5.59
C THR A 83 -25.63 -3.91 6.98
N PHE A 84 -24.76 -3.22 7.73
CA PHE A 84 -24.30 -3.70 9.02
C PHE A 84 -25.19 -3.22 10.17
N PRO A 85 -25.44 -4.07 11.20
CA PRO A 85 -26.05 -3.63 12.44
C PRO A 85 -25.25 -2.52 13.11
N VAL A 86 -25.91 -1.56 13.73
CA VAL A 86 -25.31 -0.33 14.30
C VAL A 86 -24.15 -0.63 15.25
N ASP A 87 -24.28 -1.67 16.08
CA ASP A 87 -23.26 -2.11 17.04
C ASP A 87 -21.96 -2.59 16.37
N LYS A 88 -22.04 -3.11 15.14
CA LYS A 88 -20.90 -3.69 14.38
C LYS A 88 -20.32 -2.75 13.34
N GLN A 89 -21.04 -1.69 12.95
CA GLN A 89 -20.59 -0.76 11.91
C GLN A 89 -19.20 -0.16 12.18
N LEU A 90 -18.94 0.24 13.42
CA LEU A 90 -17.71 0.93 13.79
C LEU A 90 -16.48 0.02 13.76
N ILE A 91 -16.61 -1.22 14.23
CA ILE A 91 -15.46 -2.14 14.31
C ILE A 91 -15.34 -2.95 13.02
N LEU A 92 -16.38 -3.67 12.61
CA LEU A 92 -16.32 -4.50 11.41
C LEU A 92 -16.27 -3.66 10.15
N GLY A 93 -17.03 -2.55 10.09
CA GLY A 93 -16.98 -1.61 8.98
C GLY A 93 -15.62 -0.94 8.86
N GLY A 94 -15.05 -0.47 9.98
CA GLY A 94 -13.69 0.05 10.03
C GLY A 94 -12.66 -0.97 9.59
N ALA A 95 -12.77 -2.22 10.06
CA ALA A 95 -11.88 -3.30 9.68
C ALA A 95 -11.97 -3.64 8.19
N TRP A 96 -13.17 -3.69 7.64
CA TRP A 96 -13.39 -3.95 6.23
C TRP A 96 -12.79 -2.84 5.36
N MET A 97 -13.07 -1.58 5.67
CA MET A 97 -12.48 -0.45 4.94
C MET A 97 -10.96 -0.42 5.02
N GLY A 98 -10.40 -0.64 6.22
CA GLY A 98 -8.95 -0.65 6.43
C GLY A 98 -8.22 -1.74 5.67
N GLY A 99 -8.85 -2.91 5.49
CA GLY A 99 -8.30 -4.05 4.75
C GLY A 99 -8.53 -4.01 3.24
N THR A 100 -9.48 -3.19 2.76
CA THR A 100 -9.92 -3.22 1.35
C THR A 100 -9.55 -1.96 0.57
N ILE A 101 -9.72 -0.77 1.17
CA ILE A 101 -9.37 0.48 0.48
C ILE A 101 -7.84 0.59 0.39
N ASP A 102 -7.32 0.85 -0.78
CA ASP A 102 -5.88 0.79 -1.05
C ASP A 102 -5.09 1.91 -0.38
N ALA A 103 -5.48 3.17 -0.60
CA ALA A 103 -4.72 4.31 -0.12
C ALA A 103 -5.02 4.65 1.34
N THR A 104 -3.97 4.86 2.15
CA THR A 104 -4.07 5.17 3.58
C THR A 104 -4.90 6.43 3.85
N GLY A 105 -4.75 7.48 3.03
CA GLY A 105 -5.55 8.70 3.16
C GLY A 105 -7.04 8.47 2.91
N ALA A 106 -7.39 7.66 1.91
CA ALA A 106 -8.77 7.30 1.60
C ALA A 106 -9.39 6.42 2.70
N VAL A 107 -8.61 5.51 3.30
CA VAL A 107 -9.02 4.73 4.48
C VAL A 107 -9.38 5.64 5.66
N ALA A 108 -8.53 6.64 5.93
CA ALA A 108 -8.77 7.60 7.00
C ALA A 108 -10.05 8.42 6.74
N ALA A 109 -10.24 8.92 5.53
CA ALA A 109 -11.43 9.66 5.14
C ALA A 109 -12.71 8.80 5.24
N ALA A 110 -12.69 7.58 4.70
CA ALA A 110 -13.81 6.65 4.77
C ALA A 110 -14.13 6.25 6.22
N GLY A 111 -13.11 6.02 7.05
CA GLY A 111 -13.26 5.71 8.47
C GLY A 111 -13.87 6.86 9.25
N ALA A 112 -13.41 8.11 9.01
CA ALA A 112 -13.95 9.30 9.64
C ALA A 112 -15.44 9.52 9.31
N PHE A 113 -15.88 9.14 8.11
CA PHE A 113 -17.29 9.23 7.70
C PHE A 113 -18.23 8.33 8.54
N LEU A 114 -17.72 7.20 9.07
CA LEU A 114 -18.47 6.35 9.99
C LEU A 114 -18.32 6.79 11.45
N GLY A 115 -17.27 7.49 11.80
CA GLY A 115 -16.99 7.98 13.15
C GLY A 115 -15.57 7.69 13.60
N GLU A 116 -15.18 8.33 14.70
CA GLU A 116 -13.79 8.30 15.20
C GLU A 116 -13.29 6.88 15.52
N LYS A 117 -14.11 6.05 16.12
CA LYS A 117 -13.77 4.65 16.43
C LYS A 117 -13.52 3.82 15.17
N ALA A 118 -14.31 4.03 14.12
CA ALA A 118 -14.13 3.36 12.84
C ALA A 118 -12.84 3.83 12.16
N LEU A 119 -12.52 5.14 12.25
CA LEU A 119 -11.26 5.70 11.77
C LEU A 119 -10.05 5.03 12.43
N TYR A 120 -10.04 4.90 13.77
CA TYR A 120 -8.93 4.24 14.47
C TYR A 120 -8.76 2.78 14.06
N VAL A 121 -9.85 2.02 13.97
CA VAL A 121 -9.81 0.62 13.54
C VAL A 121 -9.30 0.49 12.11
N ALA A 122 -9.85 1.28 11.20
CA ALA A 122 -9.47 1.25 9.78
C ALA A 122 -7.99 1.63 9.58
N ALA A 123 -7.55 2.73 10.20
CA ALA A 123 -6.16 3.18 10.13
C ALA A 123 -5.18 2.16 10.73
N THR A 124 -5.52 1.55 11.88
CA THR A 124 -4.67 0.53 12.52
C THR A 124 -4.47 -0.68 11.60
N ILE A 125 -5.56 -1.21 11.03
CA ILE A 125 -5.48 -2.35 10.11
C ILE A 125 -4.66 -1.99 8.88
N LYS A 126 -4.86 -0.79 8.32
CA LYS A 126 -4.08 -0.31 7.18
C LYS A 126 -2.60 -0.17 7.49
N MET A 127 -2.24 0.34 8.66
CA MET A 127 -0.83 0.44 9.09
C MET A 127 -0.18 -0.94 9.22
N ILE A 128 -0.87 -1.93 9.79
CA ILE A 128 -0.39 -3.32 9.86
C ILE A 128 -0.18 -3.88 8.45
N GLN A 129 -1.08 -3.59 7.52
CA GLN A 129 -0.96 -4.01 6.13
C GLN A 129 0.22 -3.33 5.42
N ASN A 130 0.47 -2.06 5.70
CA ASN A 130 1.58 -1.30 5.10
C ASN A 130 2.97 -1.86 5.45
N VAL A 131 3.12 -2.52 6.60
CA VAL A 131 4.39 -3.21 6.94
C VAL A 131 4.73 -4.29 5.93
N LEU A 132 3.73 -4.89 5.27
CA LEU A 132 3.94 -5.93 4.26
C LEU A 132 4.51 -5.42 2.93
N ILE A 133 4.55 -4.11 2.68
CA ILE A 133 5.09 -3.54 1.43
C ILE A 133 6.49 -4.10 1.14
N GLY A 134 7.38 -4.02 2.12
CA GLY A 134 8.75 -4.48 1.98
C GLY A 134 8.86 -5.98 1.77
N VAL A 135 8.07 -6.75 2.52
CA VAL A 135 8.04 -8.21 2.42
C VAL A 135 7.54 -8.65 1.04
N MET A 136 6.45 -8.05 0.57
CA MET A 136 5.87 -8.36 -0.73
C MET A 136 6.79 -7.94 -1.88
N ALA A 137 7.35 -6.74 -1.83
CA ALA A 137 8.29 -6.27 -2.85
C ALA A 137 9.54 -7.16 -2.91
N PHE A 138 10.06 -7.61 -1.76
CA PHE A 138 11.17 -8.55 -1.72
C PHE A 138 10.79 -9.93 -2.31
N ALA A 139 9.62 -10.47 -1.96
CA ALA A 139 9.13 -11.73 -2.51
C ALA A 139 8.95 -11.64 -4.04
N VAL A 140 8.40 -10.53 -4.54
CA VAL A 140 8.28 -10.27 -5.98
C VAL A 140 9.65 -10.16 -6.64
N ALA A 141 10.59 -9.40 -6.06
CA ALA A 141 11.95 -9.32 -6.57
C ALA A 141 12.60 -10.69 -6.70
N LEU A 142 12.47 -11.53 -5.67
CA LEU A 142 13.01 -12.89 -5.65
C LEU A 142 12.35 -13.75 -6.75
N TYR A 143 11.03 -13.74 -6.85
CA TYR A 143 10.28 -14.50 -7.85
C TYR A 143 10.65 -14.11 -9.28
N PHE A 144 10.66 -12.81 -9.58
CA PHE A 144 10.99 -12.32 -10.93
C PHE A 144 12.44 -12.59 -11.28
N THR A 145 13.37 -12.40 -10.34
CA THR A 145 14.80 -12.64 -10.56
C THR A 145 15.12 -14.12 -10.77
N THR A 146 14.47 -15.01 -10.00
CA THR A 146 14.81 -16.44 -10.01
C THR A 146 14.04 -17.25 -11.05
N LYS A 147 12.83 -16.82 -11.41
CA LYS A 147 11.98 -17.57 -12.35
C LYS A 147 11.74 -16.83 -13.65
N VAL A 148 11.13 -15.65 -13.60
CA VAL A 148 10.67 -14.96 -14.81
C VAL A 148 11.84 -14.53 -15.70
N GLU A 149 12.86 -13.90 -15.13
CA GLU A 149 14.01 -13.44 -15.92
C GLU A 149 14.94 -14.55 -16.35
N VAL A 150 15.03 -15.64 -15.58
CA VAL A 150 15.76 -16.83 -16.00
C VAL A 150 15.07 -17.50 -17.20
N GLU A 151 13.73 -17.53 -17.22
CA GLU A 151 12.98 -17.99 -18.39
C GLU A 151 13.17 -17.08 -19.60
N GLU A 152 13.19 -15.74 -19.40
CA GLU A 152 13.35 -14.77 -20.50
C GLU A 152 14.77 -14.68 -21.05
N THR A 153 15.80 -14.78 -20.20
CA THR A 153 17.19 -14.47 -20.57
C THR A 153 18.15 -15.65 -20.52
N GLY A 154 17.74 -16.78 -19.93
CA GLY A 154 18.60 -17.98 -19.74
C GLY A 154 19.76 -17.77 -18.75
N ARG A 155 19.90 -16.59 -18.14
CA ARG A 155 20.98 -16.28 -17.19
C ARG A 155 20.52 -16.37 -15.74
N LYS A 156 21.29 -17.05 -14.91
CA LYS A 156 21.11 -17.03 -13.45
C LYS A 156 21.52 -15.65 -12.93
N VAL A 157 20.61 -14.98 -12.28
CA VAL A 157 20.85 -13.65 -11.71
C VAL A 157 21.50 -13.79 -10.33
N GLY A 158 22.53 -13.01 -10.07
CA GLY A 158 23.29 -13.05 -8.81
C GLY A 158 22.54 -12.41 -7.63
N ALA A 159 22.91 -12.76 -6.41
CA ALA A 159 22.33 -12.22 -5.17
C ALA A 159 22.42 -10.68 -5.09
N MET A 160 23.46 -10.09 -5.69
CA MET A 160 23.64 -8.63 -5.75
C MET A 160 22.53 -7.93 -6.51
N GLU A 161 21.98 -8.55 -7.55
CA GLU A 161 20.85 -8.00 -8.31
C GLU A 161 19.59 -7.88 -7.43
N ILE A 162 19.35 -8.85 -6.55
CA ILE A 162 18.24 -8.82 -5.59
C ILE A 162 18.39 -7.64 -4.63
N TRP A 163 19.62 -7.38 -4.17
CA TRP A 163 19.92 -6.23 -3.30
C TRP A 163 19.68 -4.89 -4.01
N TYR A 164 20.03 -4.77 -5.29
CA TYR A 164 19.76 -3.56 -6.06
C TYR A 164 18.27 -3.28 -6.25
N ARG A 165 17.46 -4.32 -6.35
CA ARG A 165 16.01 -4.22 -6.52
C ARG A 165 15.26 -4.07 -5.19
N PHE A 166 15.92 -4.37 -4.09
CA PHE A 166 15.29 -4.22 -2.78
C PHE A 166 14.92 -2.75 -2.53
N PRO A 167 13.67 -2.44 -2.19
CA PRO A 167 13.23 -1.08 -1.95
C PRO A 167 13.88 -0.53 -0.68
N LYS A 168 14.91 0.27 -0.84
CA LYS A 168 15.78 0.76 0.25
C LYS A 168 15.05 1.60 1.29
N PHE A 169 13.90 2.20 0.94
CA PHE A 169 13.06 2.92 1.90
C PHE A 169 12.57 2.02 3.05
N VAL A 170 12.46 0.70 2.81
CA VAL A 170 12.09 -0.27 3.86
C VAL A 170 13.13 -0.29 4.98
N LEU A 171 14.42 -0.18 4.64
CA LEU A 171 15.48 -0.07 5.64
C LEU A 171 15.34 1.20 6.47
N GLY A 172 15.03 2.34 5.82
CA GLY A 172 14.73 3.58 6.51
C GLY A 172 13.54 3.46 7.45
N PHE A 173 12.47 2.82 6.99
CA PHE A 173 11.29 2.57 7.83
C PHE A 173 11.62 1.70 9.06
N ILE A 174 12.33 0.58 8.86
CA ILE A 174 12.73 -0.32 9.96
C ILE A 174 13.65 0.42 10.94
N SER A 175 14.66 1.13 10.43
CA SER A 175 15.59 1.90 11.26
C SER A 175 14.88 2.97 12.09
N ALA A 176 14.00 3.74 11.48
CA ALA A 176 13.19 4.74 12.18
C ALA A 176 12.31 4.09 13.25
N SER A 177 11.63 2.98 12.91
CA SER A 177 10.79 2.24 13.86
C SER A 177 11.57 1.76 15.08
N ILE A 178 12.77 1.20 14.88
CA ILE A 178 13.65 0.75 15.98
C ILE A 178 14.10 1.94 16.82
N ILE A 179 14.59 3.02 16.20
CA ILE A 179 15.08 4.20 16.90
C ILE A 179 13.97 4.81 17.77
N PHE A 180 12.79 5.05 17.20
CA PHE A 180 11.68 5.64 17.97
C PHE A 180 11.13 4.69 19.04
N SER A 181 11.15 3.38 18.82
CA SER A 181 10.77 2.39 19.82
C SER A 181 11.75 2.39 20.99
N LEU A 182 13.05 2.47 20.72
CA LEU A 182 14.09 2.57 21.76
C LEU A 182 13.98 3.90 22.55
N ILE A 183 13.78 5.01 21.86
CA ILE A 183 13.56 6.31 22.49
C ILE A 183 12.32 6.24 23.40
N PHE A 184 11.21 5.73 22.90
CA PHE A 184 9.98 5.58 23.68
C PHE A 184 10.20 4.76 24.96
N THR A 185 10.86 3.59 24.84
CA THR A 185 11.12 2.69 25.95
C THR A 185 12.10 3.31 26.97
N SER A 186 13.17 3.92 26.49
CA SER A 186 14.19 4.53 27.36
C SER A 186 13.64 5.70 28.17
N PHE A 187 12.92 6.61 27.54
CA PHE A 187 12.35 7.77 28.23
C PHE A 187 11.16 7.41 29.13
N ASN A 188 10.35 6.42 28.73
CA ASN A 188 9.25 5.98 29.58
C ASN A 188 9.70 5.23 30.82
N GLY A 189 10.89 4.61 30.78
CA GLY A 189 11.53 3.96 31.92
C GLY A 189 12.16 4.95 32.92
N GLN A 190 12.55 6.15 32.46
CA GLN A 190 13.20 7.15 33.33
C GLN A 190 12.19 8.13 33.95
N ILE A 191 11.22 8.61 33.17
CA ILE A 191 10.18 9.54 33.61
C ILE A 191 8.85 9.06 33.04
N ALA A 192 7.96 8.64 33.93
CA ALA A 192 6.64 8.13 33.53
C ALA A 192 5.87 9.18 32.69
N GLY A 193 5.45 8.81 31.48
CA GLY A 193 4.71 9.67 30.55
C GLY A 193 5.56 10.53 29.61
N LEU A 194 6.88 10.61 29.76
CA LEU A 194 7.72 11.40 28.86
C LEU A 194 7.85 10.74 27.48
N GLY A 195 7.91 9.40 27.41
CA GLY A 195 7.95 8.66 26.16
C GLY A 195 6.71 8.94 25.29
N PRO A 196 5.47 8.76 25.76
CA PRO A 196 4.26 9.16 25.07
C PRO A 196 4.22 10.65 24.69
N ALA A 197 4.61 11.54 25.58
CA ALA A 197 4.59 12.98 25.31
C ALA A 197 5.58 13.37 24.20
N MET A 198 6.78 12.84 24.18
CA MET A 198 7.78 13.14 23.15
C MET A 198 7.47 12.42 21.82
N VAL A 199 7.15 11.14 21.84
CA VAL A 199 6.97 10.35 20.63
C VAL A 199 5.58 10.59 20.05
N ASP A 200 4.52 10.41 20.82
CA ASP A 200 3.16 10.50 20.28
C ASP A 200 2.74 11.94 19.98
N GLN A 201 2.97 12.87 20.91
CA GLN A 201 2.50 14.24 20.73
C GLN A 201 3.53 15.14 20.04
N GLY A 202 4.81 15.01 20.37
CA GLY A 202 5.85 15.83 19.77
C GLY A 202 6.23 15.38 18.38
N ILE A 203 6.63 14.13 18.21
CA ILE A 203 7.20 13.63 16.94
C ILE A 203 6.10 13.15 16.02
N VAL A 204 5.20 12.26 16.48
CA VAL A 204 4.19 11.65 15.59
C VAL A 204 3.10 12.65 15.23
N LYS A 205 2.42 13.27 16.21
CA LYS A 205 1.33 14.22 15.94
C LYS A 205 1.83 15.60 15.51
N GLY A 206 2.91 16.10 16.08
CA GLY A 206 3.45 17.40 15.73
C GLY A 206 4.14 17.41 14.36
N MET A 207 5.29 16.77 14.26
CA MET A 207 6.07 16.74 13.01
C MET A 207 5.57 15.70 12.00
N GLY A 208 5.31 14.48 12.46
CA GLY A 208 4.96 13.35 11.58
C GLY A 208 3.70 13.62 10.77
N ASP A 209 2.64 14.08 11.40
CA ASP A 209 1.35 14.36 10.74
C ASP A 209 1.46 15.53 9.76
N LEU A 210 2.20 16.58 10.12
CA LEU A 210 2.43 17.72 9.24
C LEU A 210 3.19 17.32 7.97
N PHE A 211 4.35 16.68 8.13
CA PHE A 211 5.17 16.25 6.98
C PHE A 211 4.47 15.19 6.16
N ARG A 212 3.81 14.22 6.79
CA ARG A 212 3.01 13.20 6.10
C ARG A 212 1.95 13.85 5.22
N GLY A 213 1.19 14.81 5.74
CA GLY A 213 0.17 15.53 4.98
C GLY A 213 0.75 16.23 3.75
N TRP A 214 1.84 16.97 3.92
CA TRP A 214 2.51 17.66 2.84
C TRP A 214 3.06 16.70 1.77
N PHE A 215 3.76 15.63 2.16
CA PHE A 215 4.31 14.66 1.22
C PHE A 215 3.21 13.86 0.51
N PHE A 216 2.10 13.56 1.17
CA PHE A 216 0.94 12.96 0.50
C PHE A 216 0.34 13.91 -0.54
N CYS A 217 0.11 15.17 -0.21
CA CYS A 217 -0.36 16.16 -1.18
C CYS A 217 0.56 16.26 -2.39
N LEU A 218 1.86 16.40 -2.17
CA LEU A 218 2.85 16.46 -3.25
C LEU A 218 2.85 15.19 -4.10
N SER A 219 2.74 14.01 -3.49
CA SER A 219 2.68 12.74 -4.20
C SER A 219 1.43 12.63 -5.07
N PHE A 220 0.26 13.00 -4.55
CA PHE A 220 -0.98 12.98 -5.32
C PHE A 220 -0.97 13.98 -6.46
N VAL A 221 -0.47 15.20 -6.24
CA VAL A 221 -0.30 16.21 -7.29
C VAL A 221 0.65 15.70 -8.37
N SER A 222 1.79 15.14 -7.98
CA SER A 222 2.78 14.59 -8.91
C SER A 222 2.20 13.45 -9.77
N ILE A 223 1.43 12.55 -9.17
CA ILE A 223 0.76 11.46 -9.88
C ILE A 223 -0.30 12.03 -10.82
N GLY A 224 -1.13 12.99 -10.36
CA GLY A 224 -2.13 13.64 -11.18
C GLY A 224 -1.53 14.33 -12.41
N LEU A 225 -0.41 15.02 -12.23
CA LEU A 225 0.32 15.68 -13.32
C LEU A 225 1.00 14.69 -14.27
N ALA A 226 1.47 13.54 -13.76
CA ALA A 226 2.09 12.49 -14.55
C ALA A 226 1.06 11.61 -15.29
N THR A 227 -0.20 11.62 -14.85
CA THR A 227 -1.26 10.80 -15.46
C THR A 227 -1.74 11.43 -16.76
N ASN A 228 -1.47 10.75 -17.87
CA ASN A 228 -1.96 11.15 -19.18
C ASN A 228 -3.34 10.51 -19.43
N PHE A 229 -4.40 11.28 -19.19
CA PHE A 229 -5.79 10.83 -19.37
C PHE A 229 -6.12 10.43 -20.82
N ARG A 230 -5.40 10.93 -21.83
CA ARG A 230 -5.57 10.50 -23.23
C ARG A 230 -5.10 9.08 -23.46
N GLU A 231 -3.90 8.75 -22.99
CA GLU A 231 -3.36 7.37 -23.05
C GLU A 231 -4.23 6.40 -22.26
N LEU A 232 -4.70 6.83 -21.08
CA LEU A 232 -5.63 6.03 -20.26
C LEU A 232 -6.94 5.75 -21.04
N LYS A 233 -7.50 6.73 -21.73
CA LYS A 233 -8.70 6.57 -22.54
C LYS A 233 -8.50 5.61 -23.71
N GLU A 234 -7.35 5.67 -24.39
CA GLU A 234 -7.02 4.76 -25.49
C GLU A 234 -6.95 3.30 -25.02
N HIS A 235 -6.41 3.06 -23.82
CA HIS A 235 -6.40 1.71 -23.24
C HIS A 235 -7.78 1.20 -22.78
N PHE A 236 -8.73 2.09 -22.47
CA PHE A 236 -10.08 1.70 -22.07
C PHE A 236 -11.05 1.57 -23.25
N VAL A 237 -10.85 2.31 -24.32
CA VAL A 237 -11.82 2.42 -25.44
C VAL A 237 -11.27 1.75 -26.72
N GLY A 238 -10.00 1.43 -26.76
CA GLY A 238 -9.29 0.87 -27.93
C GLY A 238 -9.01 -0.64 -27.89
N GLY A 239 -9.74 -1.39 -27.06
CA GLY A 239 -9.64 -2.85 -27.00
C GLY A 239 -10.79 -3.53 -27.74
#